data_5ed6ed066e89f9064e52673079fe4de3
#
_entry.id   5ed6ed066e89f9064e52673079fe4de3
#
_cell.length_a   1.000
_cell.length_b   1.000
_cell.length_c   1.000
_cell.angle_alpha   90.00
_cell.angle_beta   90.00
_cell.angle_gamma   90.00
#
_symmetry.space_group_name_H-M   'P 1'
#
loop_
_entity.id
_entity.type
_entity.pdbx_description
1 polymer ?
#
loop_
_entity_poly.entity_id
_entity_poly.type
_entity_poly.pdbx_seq_one_letter_code
_entity_poly.pdbx_strand_id
1 'polypeptide(L)'
;MSFTNIELHAHTDASLADGAMTYKEYVDKAIEYGAPAIAITDHGGAWNWLDFFNYCKSKGVKPILGTEGYVGIQIPLSPSKTVSKRMHILLLAKDYLGFQAISRYISESNRHIDGLGKPLGSMEMLDKFFGPKSEGYNHVICCSACITGVLATPFSTNAFINREIEKIKSRIAESEAALPEEYKEAKEKDDKCNERKEAIDSRIKELEPIAKKNLRSVKASIKKMEDGPEKSMLSEQLVIEEEEIANAKTEIASLKAEKKTITETVKPFHQIVMKCKNKTTTIVENEEKIKDLKLSVRSDKELRDDALNMALSLIKIFGHDNFFAEVQYHGIDLEKEIYPKIAELARELNIKLVATNDVHMAERGDLEKRTLLRNFGKVSQKEPKWSAPIQGDSELYYKTGDEKAAMLSEILPEDMVNEAMNNIEVIADQCNLELSDAKHYPHFDNAKELLRRMCEDGIKEFYPGDAWTKELADRMEYELETIDKMGFNDYFCEVADFIQYAKAHGENSVEIGPGRGSGAGSLVCRLCKITEGLDPIEYNLLFERFLNPERVSMPKQNWAYDVNLYSRVCAA
;
A
#
# COMPACT_ATOMS: atom_id res chain seq x y z
N MET A 1 16.79 -14.39 -35.98
CA MET A 1 17.73 -14.08 -34.87
C MET A 1 17.01 -14.43 -33.59
N SER A 2 17.70 -15.04 -32.63
CA SER A 2 17.11 -15.31 -31.31
C SER A 2 17.13 -14.01 -30.49
N PHE A 3 16.07 -13.72 -29.77
CA PHE A 3 16.01 -12.56 -28.88
C PHE A 3 16.79 -12.80 -27.61
N THR A 4 17.17 -11.71 -26.94
CA THR A 4 17.88 -11.77 -25.65
C THR A 4 17.02 -12.42 -24.56
N ASN A 5 17.67 -13.16 -23.66
CA ASN A 5 17.02 -13.77 -22.49
C ASN A 5 17.05 -12.85 -21.24
N ILE A 6 17.38 -11.56 -21.42
CA ILE A 6 17.32 -10.57 -20.34
C ILE A 6 15.88 -10.43 -19.83
N GLU A 7 15.72 -10.34 -18.50
CA GLU A 7 14.46 -9.99 -17.87
C GLU A 7 14.63 -8.70 -17.04
N LEU A 8 13.69 -7.78 -17.23
CA LEU A 8 13.73 -6.46 -16.59
C LEU A 8 12.68 -6.27 -15.48
N HIS A 9 11.71 -7.20 -15.37
CA HIS A 9 10.63 -7.15 -14.39
C HIS A 9 10.49 -8.51 -13.70
N ALA A 10 11.04 -8.63 -12.49
CA ALA A 10 11.04 -9.90 -11.75
C ALA A 10 10.92 -9.71 -10.24
N HIS A 11 10.19 -10.63 -9.63
CA HIS A 11 9.87 -10.68 -8.21
C HIS A 11 10.46 -11.91 -7.55
N THR A 12 11.27 -11.68 -6.53
CA THR A 12 11.84 -12.75 -5.71
C THR A 12 10.96 -13.02 -4.47
N ASP A 13 11.40 -13.92 -3.59
CA ASP A 13 10.79 -14.19 -2.29
C ASP A 13 10.73 -12.96 -1.37
N ALA A 14 11.46 -11.88 -1.69
CA ALA A 14 11.33 -10.58 -1.03
C ALA A 14 10.02 -9.85 -1.38
N SER A 15 9.39 -10.17 -2.49
CA SER A 15 8.00 -9.79 -2.80
C SER A 15 7.03 -10.69 -2.04
N LEU A 16 6.89 -10.42 -0.72
CA LEU A 16 6.20 -11.29 0.23
C LEU A 16 4.81 -11.72 -0.23
N ALA A 17 4.54 -13.02 -0.13
CA ALA A 17 3.31 -13.70 -0.54
C ALA A 17 3.00 -13.62 -2.05
N ASP A 18 3.98 -13.32 -2.88
CA ASP A 18 3.84 -13.23 -4.34
C ASP A 18 4.98 -13.91 -5.10
N GLY A 19 6.23 -13.51 -4.92
CA GLY A 19 7.38 -14.15 -5.55
C GLY A 19 7.69 -15.53 -4.96
N ALA A 20 7.88 -16.54 -5.81
CA ALA A 20 8.07 -17.94 -5.42
C ALA A 20 9.47 -18.48 -5.72
N MET A 21 10.43 -17.60 -6.01
CA MET A 21 11.83 -17.94 -6.28
C MET A 21 12.76 -17.07 -5.42
N THR A 22 13.87 -17.63 -4.95
CA THR A 22 14.95 -16.86 -4.35
C THR A 22 15.74 -16.11 -5.44
N TYR A 23 16.44 -15.04 -5.06
CA TYR A 23 17.31 -14.34 -6.02
C TYR A 23 18.39 -15.26 -6.60
N LYS A 24 18.84 -16.30 -5.86
CA LYS A 24 19.81 -17.28 -6.36
C LYS A 24 19.22 -18.18 -7.44
N GLU A 25 18.03 -18.75 -7.20
CA GLU A 25 17.32 -19.56 -8.20
C GLU A 25 17.09 -18.76 -9.49
N TYR A 26 16.75 -17.46 -9.34
CA TYR A 26 16.55 -16.55 -10.47
C TYR A 26 17.84 -16.31 -11.27
N VAL A 27 18.96 -16.01 -10.60
CA VAL A 27 20.27 -15.80 -11.25
C VAL A 27 20.77 -17.10 -11.91
N ASP A 28 20.65 -18.25 -11.22
CA ASP A 28 21.08 -19.53 -11.75
C ASP A 28 20.29 -19.91 -13.02
N LYS A 29 18.98 -19.59 -13.06
CA LYS A 29 18.15 -19.76 -14.25
C LYS A 29 18.55 -18.84 -15.41
N ALA A 30 18.92 -17.59 -15.09
CA ALA A 30 19.44 -16.64 -16.08
C ALA A 30 20.73 -17.17 -16.74
N ILE A 31 21.62 -17.78 -15.94
CA ILE A 31 22.85 -18.41 -16.45
C ILE A 31 22.52 -19.59 -17.37
N GLU A 32 21.59 -20.44 -16.96
CA GLU A 32 21.12 -21.58 -17.78
C GLU A 32 20.65 -21.12 -19.16
N TYR A 33 19.94 -19.99 -19.23
CA TYR A 33 19.45 -19.40 -20.48
C TYR A 33 20.47 -18.51 -21.18
N GLY A 34 21.67 -18.32 -20.61
CA GLY A 34 22.72 -17.46 -21.19
C GLY A 34 22.37 -15.99 -21.21
N ALA A 35 21.57 -15.51 -20.26
CA ALA A 35 21.22 -14.10 -20.15
C ALA A 35 22.44 -13.27 -19.71
N PRO A 36 22.84 -12.24 -20.47
CA PRO A 36 24.02 -11.42 -20.14
C PRO A 36 23.74 -10.45 -18.95
N ALA A 37 22.47 -10.13 -18.70
CA ALA A 37 22.01 -9.23 -17.64
C ALA A 37 20.62 -9.66 -17.13
N ILE A 38 20.29 -9.30 -15.90
CA ILE A 38 18.96 -9.47 -15.31
C ILE A 38 18.66 -8.38 -14.31
N ALA A 39 17.38 -8.03 -14.14
CA ALA A 39 16.94 -7.07 -13.16
C ALA A 39 16.25 -7.74 -11.97
N ILE A 40 16.38 -7.14 -10.78
CA ILE A 40 15.55 -7.42 -9.60
C ILE A 40 14.66 -6.22 -9.34
N THR A 41 13.35 -6.44 -9.21
CA THR A 41 12.35 -5.36 -9.13
C THR A 41 11.25 -5.68 -8.13
N ASP A 42 11.63 -6.19 -6.97
CA ASP A 42 10.70 -6.53 -5.90
C ASP A 42 9.77 -5.39 -5.51
N HIS A 43 8.56 -5.72 -5.07
CA HIS A 43 7.50 -4.78 -4.71
C HIS A 43 7.90 -3.78 -3.63
N GLY A 44 7.97 -2.50 -3.95
CA GLY A 44 8.12 -1.37 -3.04
C GLY A 44 9.30 -1.43 -2.09
N GLY A 45 10.32 -2.23 -2.42
CA GLY A 45 11.44 -2.51 -1.56
C GLY A 45 12.78 -2.70 -2.27
N ALA A 46 13.84 -2.86 -1.48
CA ALA A 46 15.23 -3.07 -1.93
C ALA A 46 15.91 -4.19 -1.12
N TRP A 47 15.14 -5.19 -0.67
CA TRP A 47 15.54 -6.14 0.36
C TRP A 47 16.74 -7.00 -0.03
N ASN A 48 16.80 -7.48 -1.27
CA ASN A 48 17.84 -8.38 -1.77
C ASN A 48 18.89 -7.70 -2.66
N TRP A 49 18.85 -6.36 -2.81
CA TRP A 49 19.65 -5.66 -3.81
C TRP A 49 21.15 -5.96 -3.73
N LEU A 50 21.76 -5.85 -2.54
CA LEU A 50 23.20 -6.03 -2.38
C LEU A 50 23.61 -7.49 -2.59
N ASP A 51 22.86 -8.43 -2.03
CA ASP A 51 23.12 -9.86 -2.17
C ASP A 51 22.96 -10.32 -3.61
N PHE A 52 21.90 -9.87 -4.27
CA PHE A 52 21.66 -10.11 -5.70
C PHE A 52 22.79 -9.53 -6.56
N PHE A 53 23.18 -8.26 -6.32
CA PHE A 53 24.25 -7.61 -7.04
C PHE A 53 25.55 -8.40 -6.95
N ASN A 54 25.98 -8.76 -5.73
CA ASN A 54 27.21 -9.50 -5.49
C ASN A 54 27.14 -10.92 -6.09
N TYR A 55 25.99 -11.58 -6.00
CA TYR A 55 25.82 -12.91 -6.57
C TYR A 55 25.89 -12.88 -8.10
N CYS A 56 25.21 -11.96 -8.76
CA CYS A 56 25.31 -11.75 -10.21
C CYS A 56 26.76 -11.50 -10.65
N LYS A 57 27.45 -10.55 -9.99
CA LYS A 57 28.87 -10.26 -10.29
C LYS A 57 29.77 -11.50 -10.13
N SER A 58 29.56 -12.30 -9.08
CA SER A 58 30.32 -13.53 -8.85
C SER A 58 30.10 -14.59 -9.92
N LYS A 59 28.98 -14.52 -10.63
CA LYS A 59 28.57 -15.45 -11.68
C LYS A 59 28.78 -14.90 -13.10
N GLY A 60 29.26 -13.66 -13.25
CA GLY A 60 29.50 -13.04 -14.54
C GLY A 60 28.24 -12.56 -15.26
N VAL A 61 27.11 -12.41 -14.54
CA VAL A 61 25.87 -11.83 -15.06
C VAL A 61 25.80 -10.36 -14.61
N LYS A 62 25.40 -9.45 -15.50
CA LYS A 62 25.24 -8.03 -15.19
C LYS A 62 23.98 -7.80 -14.32
N PRO A 63 24.11 -7.29 -13.09
CA PRO A 63 22.96 -6.97 -12.25
C PRO A 63 22.34 -5.63 -12.65
N ILE A 64 21.02 -5.56 -12.69
CA ILE A 64 20.24 -4.33 -12.81
C ILE A 64 19.38 -4.20 -11.55
N LEU A 65 19.61 -3.15 -10.75
CA LEU A 65 18.84 -2.92 -9.54
C LEU A 65 17.66 -1.99 -9.81
N GLY A 66 16.48 -2.41 -9.35
CA GLY A 66 15.25 -1.68 -9.53
C GLY A 66 14.20 -2.05 -8.50
N THR A 67 13.05 -1.44 -8.61
CA THR A 67 11.87 -1.75 -7.80
C THR A 67 10.60 -1.58 -8.61
N GLU A 68 9.61 -2.43 -8.38
CA GLU A 68 8.25 -2.12 -8.77
C GLU A 68 7.61 -1.31 -7.66
N GLY A 69 7.65 0.03 -7.83
CA GLY A 69 7.08 0.98 -6.90
C GLY A 69 5.57 1.12 -7.06
N TYR A 70 4.94 1.80 -6.10
CA TYR A 70 3.51 2.06 -6.09
C TYR A 70 3.21 3.55 -6.23
N VAL A 71 2.24 3.88 -7.08
CA VAL A 71 1.73 5.24 -7.25
C VAL A 71 0.23 5.26 -6.92
N GLY A 72 -0.17 6.07 -5.96
CA GLY A 72 -1.57 6.23 -5.57
C GLY A 72 -2.33 7.12 -6.54
N ILE A 73 -3.49 6.66 -6.98
CA ILE A 73 -4.48 7.48 -7.68
C ILE A 73 -5.82 7.43 -6.99
N GLN A 74 -6.62 8.47 -7.23
CA GLN A 74 -8.00 8.55 -6.78
C GLN A 74 -8.92 8.25 -7.96
N ILE A 75 -9.65 7.13 -7.88
CA ILE A 75 -10.65 6.76 -8.89
C ILE A 75 -12.02 7.16 -8.35
N PRO A 76 -12.75 8.12 -8.97
CA PRO A 76 -14.12 8.40 -8.59
C PRO A 76 -15.01 7.21 -8.92
N LEU A 77 -15.68 6.64 -7.91
CA LEU A 77 -16.68 5.58 -8.06
C LEU A 77 -18.10 6.13 -8.12
N SER A 78 -18.32 7.36 -7.66
CA SER A 78 -19.58 8.12 -7.79
C SER A 78 -19.26 9.60 -7.52
N PRO A 79 -20.20 10.54 -7.77
CA PRO A 79 -20.01 11.95 -7.47
C PRO A 79 -19.63 12.24 -5.99
N SER A 80 -19.94 11.29 -5.09
CA SER A 80 -19.69 11.42 -3.65
C SER A 80 -18.64 10.44 -3.11
N LYS A 81 -18.08 9.54 -3.95
CA LYS A 81 -17.19 8.47 -3.47
C LYS A 81 -15.99 8.26 -4.40
N THR A 82 -14.82 8.41 -3.83
CA THR A 82 -13.53 8.12 -4.48
C THR A 82 -12.88 6.91 -3.81
N VAL A 83 -12.22 6.07 -4.57
CA VAL A 83 -11.41 4.95 -4.08
C VAL A 83 -9.95 5.20 -4.44
N SER A 84 -9.09 5.10 -3.45
CA SER A 84 -7.66 5.09 -3.69
C SER A 84 -7.27 3.75 -4.32
N LYS A 85 -6.61 3.79 -5.47
CA LYS A 85 -6.03 2.63 -6.13
C LYS A 85 -4.52 2.83 -6.23
N ARG A 86 -3.75 1.77 -6.02
CA ARG A 86 -2.33 1.72 -6.32
C ARG A 86 -2.13 1.29 -7.76
N MET A 87 -1.29 2.02 -8.45
CA MET A 87 -0.75 1.61 -9.74
C MET A 87 0.70 1.21 -9.55
N HIS A 88 1.17 0.29 -10.35
CA HIS A 88 2.56 -0.12 -10.36
C HIS A 88 3.38 0.75 -11.33
N ILE A 89 4.63 0.97 -10.97
CA ILE A 89 5.62 1.65 -11.80
C ILE A 89 6.97 0.95 -11.63
N LEU A 90 7.62 0.62 -12.73
CA LEU A 90 8.90 -0.04 -12.70
C LEU A 90 10.02 1.00 -12.81
N LEU A 91 10.95 0.98 -11.87
CA LEU A 91 12.08 1.92 -11.80
C LEU A 91 13.40 1.13 -11.79
N LEU A 92 14.30 1.41 -12.74
CA LEU A 92 15.58 0.74 -12.87
C LEU A 92 16.72 1.77 -12.76
N ALA A 93 17.71 1.50 -11.92
CA ALA A 93 18.85 2.36 -11.72
C ALA A 93 19.84 2.26 -12.89
N LYS A 94 20.17 3.38 -13.53
CA LYS A 94 21.20 3.43 -14.57
C LYS A 94 22.60 3.43 -13.98
N ASP A 95 22.76 4.09 -12.84
CA ASP A 95 24.03 4.30 -12.15
C ASP A 95 23.82 4.55 -10.65
N TYR A 96 24.84 4.99 -9.95
CA TYR A 96 24.80 5.22 -8.50
C TYR A 96 23.84 6.36 -8.10
N LEU A 97 23.68 7.42 -8.89
CA LEU A 97 22.70 8.48 -8.60
C LEU A 97 21.28 7.96 -8.74
N GLY A 98 21.02 7.14 -9.77
CA GLY A 98 19.75 6.46 -9.94
C GLY A 98 19.43 5.51 -8.78
N PHE A 99 20.41 4.72 -8.34
CA PHE A 99 20.30 3.85 -7.17
C PHE A 99 19.92 4.64 -5.89
N GLN A 100 20.61 5.77 -5.64
CA GLN A 100 20.29 6.62 -4.49
C GLN A 100 18.89 7.25 -4.61
N ALA A 101 18.49 7.71 -5.80
CA ALA A 101 17.19 8.33 -6.03
C ALA A 101 16.04 7.30 -5.79
N ILE A 102 16.19 6.08 -6.31
CA ILE A 102 15.21 5.01 -6.08
C ILE A 102 15.17 4.61 -4.58
N SER A 103 16.32 4.51 -3.91
CA SER A 103 16.39 4.22 -2.46
C SER A 103 15.65 5.28 -1.63
N ARG A 104 15.82 6.58 -1.97
CA ARG A 104 15.10 7.69 -1.31
C ARG A 104 13.60 7.63 -1.60
N TYR A 105 13.19 7.31 -2.84
CA TYR A 105 11.79 7.11 -3.21
C TYR A 105 11.14 5.97 -2.43
N ILE A 106 11.81 4.80 -2.33
CA ILE A 106 11.35 3.66 -1.53
C ILE A 106 11.20 4.08 -0.07
N SER A 107 12.20 4.76 0.50
CA SER A 107 12.16 5.21 1.89
C SER A 107 10.98 6.16 2.17
N GLU A 108 10.75 7.11 1.28
CA GLU A 108 9.64 8.07 1.42
C GLU A 108 8.29 7.40 1.22
N SER A 109 8.12 6.53 0.21
CA SER A 109 6.86 5.80 -0.02
C SER A 109 6.49 4.88 1.14
N ASN A 110 7.48 4.32 1.85
CA ASN A 110 7.26 3.49 3.05
C ASN A 110 6.82 4.30 4.29
N ARG A 111 6.96 5.62 4.29
CA ARG A 111 6.37 6.53 5.31
C ARG A 111 4.88 6.78 5.06
N HIS A 112 4.41 6.53 3.84
CA HIS A 112 3.03 6.71 3.41
C HIS A 112 2.47 5.34 3.04
N ILE A 113 1.85 4.65 4.00
CA ILE A 113 1.24 3.34 3.79
C ILE A 113 -0.26 3.48 3.54
N ASP A 114 -0.79 2.65 2.66
CA ASP A 114 -2.23 2.58 2.43
C ASP A 114 -2.96 1.77 3.50
N GLY A 115 -4.31 1.70 3.40
CA GLY A 115 -5.14 0.93 4.32
C GLY A 115 -4.88 -0.59 4.33
N LEU A 116 -4.02 -1.10 3.43
CA LEU A 116 -3.59 -2.50 3.35
C LEU A 116 -2.15 -2.70 3.84
N GLY A 117 -1.52 -1.66 4.39
CA GLY A 117 -0.14 -1.72 4.91
C GLY A 117 0.94 -1.77 3.82
N LYS A 118 0.63 -1.31 2.60
CA LYS A 118 1.61 -1.28 1.49
C LYS A 118 2.13 0.14 1.28
N PRO A 119 3.42 0.30 0.87
CA PRO A 119 3.99 1.60 0.53
C PRO A 119 3.14 2.33 -0.51
N LEU A 120 3.07 3.65 -0.43
CA LEU A 120 2.30 4.46 -1.37
C LEU A 120 3.11 5.70 -1.79
N GLY A 121 3.58 5.70 -3.03
CA GLY A 121 4.13 6.87 -3.68
C GLY A 121 3.05 7.77 -4.31
N SER A 122 3.45 8.90 -4.84
CA SER A 122 2.60 9.82 -5.59
C SER A 122 3.32 10.39 -6.81
N MET A 123 2.58 11.04 -7.71
CA MET A 123 3.17 11.73 -8.86
C MET A 123 4.13 12.86 -8.41
N GLU A 124 3.83 13.54 -7.31
CA GLU A 124 4.68 14.56 -6.71
C GLU A 124 5.99 13.96 -6.18
N MET A 125 5.93 12.76 -5.58
CA MET A 125 7.14 12.05 -5.16
C MET A 125 8.00 11.62 -6.36
N LEU A 126 7.38 11.18 -7.46
CA LEU A 126 8.11 10.87 -8.68
C LEU A 126 8.82 12.12 -9.22
N ASP A 127 8.13 13.26 -9.30
CA ASP A 127 8.75 14.53 -9.75
C ASP A 127 9.86 15.00 -8.79
N LYS A 128 9.65 14.84 -7.48
CA LYS A 128 10.64 15.19 -6.45
C LYS A 128 11.95 14.43 -6.60
N PHE A 129 11.91 13.13 -6.89
CA PHE A 129 13.11 12.29 -6.91
C PHE A 129 13.68 12.04 -8.31
N PHE A 130 12.86 12.15 -9.37
CA PHE A 130 13.24 11.81 -10.74
C PHE A 130 12.96 12.92 -11.75
N GLY A 131 12.26 13.98 -11.36
CA GLY A 131 11.94 15.10 -12.25
C GLY A 131 13.13 15.98 -12.61
N PRO A 132 12.99 16.92 -13.57
CA PRO A 132 14.10 17.70 -14.16
C PRO A 132 14.93 18.54 -13.18
N LYS A 133 14.44 18.73 -11.95
CA LYS A 133 15.15 19.50 -10.91
C LYS A 133 15.80 18.63 -9.85
N SER A 134 15.68 17.31 -9.96
CA SER A 134 16.22 16.35 -8.99
C SER A 134 17.60 15.83 -9.42
N GLU A 135 18.37 15.33 -8.46
CA GLU A 135 19.64 14.63 -8.72
C GLU A 135 19.44 13.30 -9.47
N GLY A 136 18.24 12.69 -9.37
CA GLY A 136 17.93 11.45 -10.05
C GLY A 136 17.46 11.61 -11.51
N TYR A 137 17.33 12.85 -12.00
CA TYR A 137 16.92 13.10 -13.38
C TYR A 137 17.94 12.54 -14.37
N ASN A 138 17.47 11.78 -15.37
CA ASN A 138 18.27 11.05 -16.36
C ASN A 138 19.08 9.85 -15.81
N HIS A 139 18.99 9.54 -14.50
CA HIS A 139 19.71 8.43 -13.87
C HIS A 139 18.84 7.19 -13.60
N VAL A 140 17.55 7.26 -13.97
CA VAL A 140 16.57 6.18 -13.77
C VAL A 140 15.83 5.91 -15.07
N ILE A 141 15.67 4.62 -15.42
CA ILE A 141 14.70 4.18 -16.41
C ILE A 141 13.37 3.93 -15.69
N CYS A 142 12.30 4.39 -16.29
CA CYS A 142 10.92 4.15 -15.86
C CYS A 142 10.20 3.32 -16.91
N CYS A 143 9.58 2.20 -16.51
CA CYS A 143 8.65 1.46 -17.36
C CYS A 143 7.25 1.48 -16.75
N SER A 144 6.23 1.36 -17.61
CA SER A 144 4.82 1.50 -17.18
C SER A 144 4.28 0.35 -16.35
N ALA A 145 5.08 -0.66 -16.06
CA ALA A 145 4.77 -1.88 -15.32
C ALA A 145 3.66 -2.75 -15.94
N CYS A 146 3.14 -3.71 -15.16
CA CYS A 146 2.25 -4.79 -15.59
C CYS A 146 0.80 -4.33 -15.86
N ILE A 147 -0.16 -5.28 -15.88
CA ILE A 147 -1.62 -5.03 -16.07
C ILE A 147 -2.22 -4.08 -15.01
N THR A 148 -1.57 -3.93 -13.85
CA THR A 148 -1.92 -2.98 -12.80
C THR A 148 -1.05 -1.71 -12.83
N GLY A 149 -0.26 -1.56 -13.88
CA GLY A 149 0.67 -0.44 -14.08
C GLY A 149 -0.01 0.87 -14.43
N VAL A 150 0.81 1.92 -14.45
CA VAL A 150 0.37 3.32 -14.61
C VAL A 150 -0.34 3.59 -15.95
N LEU A 151 0.01 2.89 -17.04
CA LEU A 151 -0.69 3.02 -18.34
C LEU A 151 -1.84 2.04 -18.50
N ALA A 152 -1.75 0.85 -17.91
CA ALA A 152 -2.77 -0.18 -18.03
C ALA A 152 -3.99 0.09 -17.14
N THR A 153 -3.80 0.69 -15.97
CA THR A 153 -4.86 0.97 -15.00
C THR A 153 -5.98 1.85 -15.55
N PRO A 154 -5.73 2.96 -16.28
CA PRO A 154 -6.81 3.71 -16.92
C PRO A 154 -7.70 2.82 -17.80
N PHE A 155 -7.13 2.06 -18.72
CA PHE A 155 -7.87 1.16 -19.62
C PHE A 155 -8.59 0.02 -18.89
N SER A 156 -8.06 -0.46 -17.75
CA SER A 156 -8.66 -1.53 -16.95
C SER A 156 -9.76 -1.05 -16.00
N THR A 157 -10.03 0.24 -15.92
CA THR A 157 -10.96 0.82 -14.94
C THR A 157 -12.36 0.24 -15.05
N ASN A 158 -12.93 0.15 -16.25
CA ASN A 158 -14.26 -0.44 -16.45
C ASN A 158 -14.31 -1.93 -16.12
N ALA A 159 -13.26 -2.68 -16.44
CA ALA A 159 -13.15 -4.11 -16.06
C ALA A 159 -13.12 -4.26 -14.53
N PHE A 160 -12.41 -3.39 -13.83
CA PHE A 160 -12.41 -3.35 -12.36
C PHE A 160 -13.81 -3.04 -11.80
N ILE A 161 -14.49 -2.01 -12.32
CA ILE A 161 -15.87 -1.64 -11.92
C ILE A 161 -16.82 -2.83 -12.12
N ASN A 162 -16.79 -3.46 -13.29
CA ASN A 162 -17.64 -4.61 -13.60
C ASN A 162 -17.37 -5.79 -12.68
N ARG A 163 -16.10 -6.06 -12.35
CA ARG A 163 -15.72 -7.12 -11.40
C ARG A 163 -16.27 -6.85 -9.99
N GLU A 164 -16.23 -5.60 -9.54
CA GLU A 164 -16.82 -5.23 -8.24
C GLU A 164 -18.35 -5.34 -8.26
N ILE A 165 -19.01 -4.99 -9.36
CA ILE A 165 -20.45 -5.21 -9.54
C ILE A 165 -20.79 -6.69 -9.42
N GLU A 166 -20.06 -7.60 -10.09
CA GLU A 166 -20.31 -9.04 -10.01
C GLU A 166 -20.10 -9.60 -8.60
N LYS A 167 -19.06 -9.15 -7.88
CA LYS A 167 -18.86 -9.52 -6.46
C LYS A 167 -20.03 -9.08 -5.58
N ILE A 168 -20.56 -7.88 -5.81
CA ILE A 168 -21.72 -7.37 -5.05
C ILE A 168 -22.97 -8.16 -5.40
N LYS A 169 -23.19 -8.49 -6.67
CA LYS A 169 -24.31 -9.37 -7.11
C LYS A 169 -24.25 -10.75 -6.43
N SER A 170 -23.05 -11.35 -6.35
CA SER A 170 -22.87 -12.62 -5.64
C SER A 170 -23.27 -12.51 -4.16
N ARG A 171 -22.87 -11.42 -3.49
CA ARG A 171 -23.26 -11.18 -2.08
C ARG A 171 -24.77 -10.94 -1.92
N ILE A 172 -25.41 -10.29 -2.88
CA ILE A 172 -26.88 -10.15 -2.90
C ILE A 172 -27.52 -11.52 -3.01
N ALA A 173 -27.12 -12.33 -3.99
CA ALA A 173 -27.65 -13.68 -4.18
C ALA A 173 -27.45 -14.58 -2.95
N GLU A 174 -26.27 -14.53 -2.30
CA GLU A 174 -26.03 -15.22 -1.03
C GLU A 174 -26.96 -14.74 0.09
N SER A 175 -27.20 -13.42 0.17
CA SER A 175 -28.10 -12.83 1.17
C SER A 175 -29.57 -13.18 0.91
N GLU A 176 -29.99 -13.21 -0.35
CA GLU A 176 -31.33 -13.64 -0.77
C GLU A 176 -31.56 -15.13 -0.50
N ALA A 177 -30.60 -15.99 -0.86
CA ALA A 177 -30.65 -17.42 -0.59
C ALA A 177 -30.72 -17.76 0.91
N ALA A 178 -30.19 -16.86 1.76
CA ALA A 178 -30.25 -17.01 3.21
C ALA A 178 -31.55 -16.50 3.84
N LEU A 179 -32.52 -15.96 3.06
CA LEU A 179 -33.84 -15.60 3.56
C LEU A 179 -34.69 -16.87 3.70
N PRO A 180 -35.56 -16.98 4.74
CA PRO A 180 -36.51 -18.07 4.87
C PRO A 180 -37.50 -18.13 3.69
N GLU A 181 -37.95 -19.32 3.30
CA GLU A 181 -38.96 -19.48 2.22
C GLU A 181 -40.20 -18.63 2.45
N GLU A 182 -40.63 -18.56 3.72
CA GLU A 182 -41.84 -17.82 4.14
C GLU A 182 -41.64 -16.28 4.09
N TYR A 183 -40.42 -15.78 3.91
CA TYR A 183 -40.14 -14.35 3.99
C TYR A 183 -40.89 -13.54 2.96
N LYS A 184 -40.96 -14.02 1.73
CA LYS A 184 -41.63 -13.31 0.61
C LYS A 184 -43.11 -13.15 0.89
N GLU A 185 -43.78 -14.22 1.34
CA GLU A 185 -45.19 -14.20 1.71
C GLU A 185 -45.45 -13.32 2.93
N ALA A 186 -44.57 -13.45 3.95
CA ALA A 186 -44.66 -12.64 5.15
C ALA A 186 -44.52 -11.14 4.85
N LYS A 187 -43.57 -10.78 3.98
CA LYS A 187 -43.32 -9.39 3.56
C LYS A 187 -44.55 -8.81 2.82
N GLU A 188 -45.11 -9.55 1.86
CA GLU A 188 -46.28 -9.10 1.10
C GLU A 188 -47.50 -8.85 2.02
N LYS A 189 -47.72 -9.76 3.01
CA LYS A 189 -48.79 -9.60 3.99
C LYS A 189 -48.53 -8.43 4.94
N ASP A 190 -47.30 -8.26 5.42
CA ASP A 190 -46.94 -7.14 6.29
C ASP A 190 -47.10 -5.79 5.60
N ASP A 191 -46.64 -5.67 4.33
CA ASP A 191 -46.76 -4.45 3.53
C ASP A 191 -48.21 -4.09 3.28
N LYS A 192 -49.05 -5.02 2.81
CA LYS A 192 -50.51 -4.78 2.60
C LYS A 192 -51.23 -4.32 3.88
N CYS A 193 -50.83 -4.93 5.02
CA CYS A 193 -51.41 -4.55 6.30
C CYS A 193 -50.93 -3.15 6.75
N ASN A 194 -49.71 -2.79 6.48
CA ASN A 194 -49.17 -1.46 6.82
C ASN A 194 -49.82 -0.38 5.94
N GLU A 195 -50.00 -0.59 4.62
CA GLU A 195 -50.74 0.30 3.74
C GLU A 195 -52.19 0.52 4.24
N ARG A 196 -52.89 -0.57 4.65
CA ARG A 196 -54.23 -0.46 5.20
C ARG A 196 -54.29 0.32 6.52
N LYS A 197 -53.28 0.11 7.42
CA LYS A 197 -53.19 0.89 8.67
C LYS A 197 -52.96 2.38 8.41
N GLU A 198 -52.11 2.73 7.44
CA GLU A 198 -51.90 4.13 7.03
C GLU A 198 -53.16 4.78 6.46
N ALA A 199 -53.92 4.05 5.63
CA ALA A 199 -55.20 4.49 5.12
C ALA A 199 -56.22 4.73 6.26
N ILE A 200 -56.27 3.80 7.25
CA ILE A 200 -57.13 3.96 8.43
C ILE A 200 -56.69 5.19 9.26
N ASP A 201 -55.38 5.39 9.50
CA ASP A 201 -54.91 6.55 10.25
C ASP A 201 -55.23 7.88 9.54
N SER A 202 -55.11 7.93 8.23
CA SER A 202 -55.46 9.09 7.42
C SER A 202 -56.96 9.37 7.55
N ARG A 203 -57.82 8.35 7.46
CA ARG A 203 -59.26 8.50 7.58
C ARG A 203 -59.69 8.94 9.00
N ILE A 204 -59.08 8.38 10.02
CA ILE A 204 -59.31 8.81 11.42
C ILE A 204 -58.95 10.31 11.57
N LYS A 205 -57.84 10.73 11.01
CA LYS A 205 -57.37 12.13 11.05
C LYS A 205 -58.35 13.10 10.40
N GLU A 206 -59.01 12.67 9.32
CA GLU A 206 -60.08 13.47 8.67
C GLU A 206 -61.33 13.57 9.54
N LEU A 207 -61.74 12.48 10.21
CA LEU A 207 -62.95 12.41 11.03
C LEU A 207 -62.79 13.04 12.42
N GLU A 208 -61.61 13.10 12.97
CA GLU A 208 -61.37 13.62 14.32
C GLU A 208 -61.87 15.08 14.56
N PRO A 209 -61.70 16.02 13.63
CA PRO A 209 -62.22 17.37 13.81
C PRO A 209 -63.76 17.38 13.93
N ILE A 210 -64.42 16.54 13.11
CA ILE A 210 -65.90 16.42 13.11
C ILE A 210 -66.36 15.82 14.45
N ALA A 211 -65.74 14.72 14.85
CA ALA A 211 -66.09 14.01 16.09
C ALA A 211 -65.85 14.82 17.37
N LYS A 212 -64.92 15.79 17.34
CA LYS A 212 -64.57 16.67 18.49
C LYS A 212 -65.35 17.98 18.47
N LYS A 213 -66.22 18.25 17.49
CA LYS A 213 -67.02 19.47 17.39
C LYS A 213 -67.93 19.62 18.63
N ASN A 214 -67.89 20.78 19.25
CA ASN A 214 -68.68 21.04 20.47
C ASN A 214 -69.87 21.91 20.18
N LEU A 215 -71.05 21.35 20.28
CA LEU A 215 -72.33 22.04 19.98
C LEU A 215 -73.00 22.64 21.18
N ARG A 216 -72.37 22.67 22.36
CA ARG A 216 -73.00 23.21 23.61
C ARG A 216 -73.41 24.66 23.51
N SER A 217 -72.62 25.50 22.88
CA SER A 217 -72.93 26.93 22.69
C SER A 217 -74.13 27.14 21.73
N VAL A 218 -74.16 26.37 20.62
CA VAL A 218 -75.21 26.40 19.65
C VAL A 218 -76.55 25.96 20.28
N LYS A 219 -76.55 24.85 21.02
CA LYS A 219 -77.73 24.37 21.77
C LYS A 219 -78.25 25.44 22.77
N ALA A 220 -77.36 26.10 23.47
CA ALA A 220 -77.73 27.13 24.45
C ALA A 220 -78.28 28.37 23.77
N SER A 221 -77.85 28.73 22.57
CA SER A 221 -78.35 29.84 21.80
C SER A 221 -79.79 29.56 21.24
N ILE A 222 -79.99 28.40 20.65
CA ILE A 222 -81.30 27.96 20.13
C ILE A 222 -82.36 27.92 21.25
N LYS A 223 -81.97 27.44 22.46
CA LYS A 223 -82.91 27.38 23.60
C LYS A 223 -83.36 28.75 24.08
N LYS A 224 -82.62 29.83 23.81
CA LYS A 224 -82.95 31.21 24.16
C LYS A 224 -83.76 31.99 23.07
N MET A 225 -83.92 31.38 21.88
CA MET A 225 -84.64 32.02 20.79
C MET A 225 -86.15 31.88 20.95
N GLU A 226 -86.91 32.87 20.49
CA GLU A 226 -88.36 32.82 20.38
C GLU A 226 -88.79 31.82 19.28
N ASP A 227 -90.01 31.23 19.46
CA ASP A 227 -90.50 30.25 18.49
C ASP A 227 -90.82 30.92 17.17
N GLY A 228 -90.20 30.49 16.07
CA GLY A 228 -90.30 31.02 14.73
C GLY A 228 -89.56 30.22 13.69
N PRO A 229 -89.61 30.56 12.39
CA PRO A 229 -88.99 29.81 11.30
C PRO A 229 -87.49 29.68 11.43
N GLU A 230 -86.82 30.68 11.96
CA GLU A 230 -85.35 30.71 12.16
C GLU A 230 -84.91 29.72 13.22
N LYS A 231 -85.65 29.59 14.35
CA LYS A 231 -85.37 28.58 15.40
C LYS A 231 -85.64 27.19 14.87
N SER A 232 -86.64 26.95 14.03
CA SER A 232 -86.90 25.67 13.44
C SER A 232 -85.77 25.24 12.51
N MET A 233 -85.29 26.14 11.64
CA MET A 233 -84.22 25.88 10.69
C MET A 233 -82.89 25.58 11.40
N LEU A 234 -82.53 26.34 12.45
CA LEU A 234 -81.35 26.11 13.23
C LEU A 234 -81.41 24.81 14.08
N SER A 235 -82.64 24.41 14.51
CA SER A 235 -82.84 23.13 15.21
C SER A 235 -82.69 21.96 14.26
N GLU A 236 -83.16 22.05 13.01
CA GLU A 236 -82.92 21.00 12.00
C GLU A 236 -81.43 20.89 11.64
N GLN A 237 -80.72 22.02 11.47
CA GLN A 237 -79.29 22.03 11.23
C GLN A 237 -78.53 21.39 12.41
N LEU A 238 -78.91 21.67 13.65
CA LEU A 238 -78.29 21.06 14.86
C LEU A 238 -78.46 19.55 14.87
N VAL A 239 -79.64 19.02 14.49
CA VAL A 239 -79.89 17.57 14.39
C VAL A 239 -78.95 16.93 13.37
N ILE A 240 -78.78 17.54 12.20
CA ILE A 240 -77.85 17.06 11.17
C ILE A 240 -76.44 17.07 11.67
N GLU A 241 -75.93 18.13 12.32
CA GLU A 241 -74.60 18.19 12.88
C GLU A 241 -74.35 17.20 14.03
N GLU A 242 -75.39 16.93 14.86
CA GLU A 242 -75.34 15.89 15.89
C GLU A 242 -75.20 14.50 15.30
N GLU A 243 -75.90 14.23 14.22
CA GLU A 243 -75.88 12.98 13.48
C GLU A 243 -74.52 12.76 12.78
N GLU A 244 -74.00 13.83 12.16
CA GLU A 244 -72.61 13.79 11.60
C GLU A 244 -71.55 13.47 12.64
N ILE A 245 -71.62 14.11 13.82
CA ILE A 245 -70.71 13.83 14.93
C ILE A 245 -70.86 12.41 15.44
N ALA A 246 -72.06 11.88 15.56
CA ALA A 246 -72.35 10.52 16.01
C ALA A 246 -71.81 9.49 15.01
N ASN A 247 -72.04 9.75 13.70
CA ASN A 247 -71.54 8.90 12.62
C ASN A 247 -69.99 8.89 12.58
N ALA A 248 -69.36 10.08 12.70
CA ALA A 248 -67.90 10.18 12.73
C ALA A 248 -67.31 9.42 13.94
N LYS A 249 -67.91 9.51 15.13
CA LYS A 249 -67.48 8.76 16.31
C LYS A 249 -67.61 7.26 16.12
N THR A 250 -68.70 6.80 15.51
CA THR A 250 -68.94 5.37 15.25
C THR A 250 -67.95 4.85 14.22
N GLU A 251 -67.73 5.60 13.16
CA GLU A 251 -66.73 5.23 12.12
C GLU A 251 -65.31 5.18 12.71
N ILE A 252 -64.91 6.17 13.51
CA ILE A 252 -63.59 6.14 14.21
C ILE A 252 -63.45 4.91 15.12
N ALA A 253 -64.51 4.53 15.85
CA ALA A 253 -64.48 3.37 16.72
C ALA A 253 -64.32 2.08 15.90
N SER A 254 -65.05 1.96 14.79
CA SER A 254 -64.95 0.84 13.83
C SER A 254 -63.55 0.72 13.23
N LEU A 255 -62.98 1.85 12.74
CA LEU A 255 -61.65 1.91 12.15
C LEU A 255 -60.56 1.53 13.17
N LYS A 256 -60.69 1.97 14.42
CA LYS A 256 -59.77 1.58 15.51
C LYS A 256 -59.85 0.09 15.82
N ALA A 257 -61.06 -0.50 15.82
CA ALA A 257 -61.23 -1.94 15.99
C ALA A 257 -60.60 -2.75 14.83
N GLU A 258 -60.84 -2.30 13.60
CA GLU A 258 -60.24 -2.87 12.39
C GLU A 258 -58.72 -2.82 12.48
N LYS A 259 -58.14 -1.66 12.80
CA LYS A 259 -56.67 -1.48 12.97
C LYS A 259 -56.10 -2.42 14.01
N LYS A 260 -56.79 -2.63 15.11
CA LYS A 260 -56.37 -3.59 16.16
C LYS A 260 -56.35 -5.01 15.63
N THR A 261 -57.41 -5.46 14.95
CA THR A 261 -57.49 -6.77 14.33
C THR A 261 -56.37 -7.01 13.31
N ILE A 262 -56.12 -6.04 12.42
CA ILE A 262 -55.03 -6.10 11.47
C ILE A 262 -53.70 -6.24 12.17
N THR A 263 -53.47 -5.47 13.25
CA THR A 263 -52.20 -5.54 14.03
C THR A 263 -51.98 -6.91 14.66
N GLU A 264 -53.00 -7.55 15.19
CA GLU A 264 -52.93 -8.89 15.78
C GLU A 264 -52.71 -9.96 14.70
N THR A 265 -53.41 -9.85 13.56
CA THR A 265 -53.28 -10.83 12.47
C THR A 265 -51.93 -10.79 11.78
N VAL A 266 -51.33 -9.58 11.63
CA VAL A 266 -50.02 -9.42 10.95
C VAL A 266 -48.84 -9.73 11.85
N LYS A 267 -49.00 -9.78 13.16
CA LYS A 267 -47.91 -9.91 14.11
C LYS A 267 -46.92 -11.06 13.82
N PRO A 268 -47.36 -12.30 13.44
CA PRO A 268 -46.46 -13.39 13.09
C PRO A 268 -45.59 -13.03 11.84
N PHE A 269 -46.22 -12.47 10.83
CA PHE A 269 -45.53 -12.08 9.57
C PHE A 269 -44.53 -10.94 9.80
N HIS A 270 -44.93 -9.93 10.55
CA HIS A 270 -44.06 -8.82 10.98
C HIS A 270 -42.82 -9.33 11.74
N GLN A 271 -42.95 -10.35 12.60
CA GLN A 271 -41.81 -10.94 13.31
C GLN A 271 -40.81 -11.59 12.34
N ILE A 272 -41.28 -12.27 11.29
CA ILE A 272 -40.41 -12.84 10.25
C ILE A 272 -39.67 -11.73 9.51
N VAL A 273 -40.39 -10.69 9.08
CA VAL A 273 -39.80 -9.54 8.38
C VAL A 273 -38.73 -8.86 9.24
N MET A 274 -39.01 -8.61 10.52
CA MET A 274 -38.07 -7.97 11.42
C MET A 274 -36.83 -8.81 11.69
N LYS A 275 -36.93 -10.15 11.79
CA LYS A 275 -35.78 -11.05 11.90
C LYS A 275 -34.86 -10.97 10.68
N CYS A 276 -35.40 -10.70 9.51
CA CYS A 276 -34.67 -10.60 8.25
C CYS A 276 -34.17 -9.19 7.93
N LYS A 277 -34.53 -8.18 8.73
CA LYS A 277 -34.26 -6.77 8.48
C LYS A 277 -32.79 -6.46 8.11
N ASN A 278 -31.83 -7.00 8.85
CA ASN A 278 -30.41 -6.74 8.57
C ASN A 278 -30.00 -7.26 7.18
N LYS A 279 -30.48 -8.47 6.79
CA LYS A 279 -30.17 -9.07 5.48
C LYS A 279 -30.78 -8.24 4.35
N THR A 280 -32.04 -7.83 4.49
CA THR A 280 -32.74 -7.04 3.48
C THR A 280 -32.18 -5.63 3.36
N THR A 281 -31.77 -4.99 4.46
CA THR A 281 -31.06 -3.71 4.43
C THR A 281 -29.73 -3.85 3.67
N THR A 282 -28.97 -4.92 3.92
CA THR A 282 -27.73 -5.20 3.18
C THR A 282 -27.98 -5.40 1.69
N ILE A 283 -29.06 -6.06 1.30
CA ILE A 283 -29.43 -6.23 -0.13
C ILE A 283 -29.66 -4.85 -0.76
N VAL A 284 -30.52 -4.01 -0.17
CA VAL A 284 -30.84 -2.68 -0.69
C VAL A 284 -29.59 -1.79 -0.80
N GLU A 285 -28.76 -1.76 0.26
CA GLU A 285 -27.50 -1.00 0.23
C GLU A 285 -26.56 -1.47 -0.89
N ASN A 286 -26.51 -2.77 -1.15
CA ASN A 286 -25.70 -3.34 -2.21
C ASN A 286 -26.28 -3.04 -3.61
N GLU A 287 -27.60 -3.02 -3.78
CA GLU A 287 -28.25 -2.61 -5.01
C GLU A 287 -27.97 -1.14 -5.34
N GLU A 288 -28.02 -0.25 -4.33
CA GLU A 288 -27.63 1.17 -4.49
C GLU A 288 -26.16 1.30 -4.88
N LYS A 289 -25.26 0.53 -4.26
CA LYS A 289 -23.85 0.51 -4.65
C LYS A 289 -23.66 0.08 -6.10
N ILE A 290 -24.38 -0.93 -6.58
CA ILE A 290 -24.34 -1.35 -8.00
C ILE A 290 -24.80 -0.22 -8.90
N LYS A 291 -25.84 0.51 -8.54
CA LYS A 291 -26.33 1.65 -9.31
C LYS A 291 -25.27 2.75 -9.41
N ASP A 292 -24.62 3.08 -8.31
CA ASP A 292 -23.53 4.06 -8.26
C ASP A 292 -22.33 3.62 -9.12
N LEU A 293 -21.92 2.34 -9.00
CA LEU A 293 -20.83 1.78 -9.81
C LEU A 293 -21.13 1.83 -11.31
N LYS A 294 -22.37 1.52 -11.72
CA LYS A 294 -22.78 1.63 -13.14
C LYS A 294 -22.70 3.05 -13.68
N LEU A 295 -22.96 4.06 -12.85
CA LEU A 295 -22.81 5.47 -13.22
C LEU A 295 -21.34 5.89 -13.35
N SER A 296 -20.41 5.10 -12.82
CA SER A 296 -18.97 5.36 -12.87
C SER A 296 -18.27 4.68 -14.06
N VAL A 297 -19.01 3.90 -14.86
CA VAL A 297 -18.47 3.31 -16.10
C VAL A 297 -18.16 4.43 -17.09
N ARG A 298 -16.95 4.43 -17.64
CA ARG A 298 -16.41 5.48 -18.48
C ARG A 298 -16.39 5.07 -19.95
N SER A 299 -16.47 6.02 -20.85
CA SER A 299 -16.32 5.78 -22.29
C SER A 299 -14.85 5.44 -22.62
N ASP A 300 -14.63 4.74 -23.72
CA ASP A 300 -13.29 4.42 -24.23
C ASP A 300 -12.45 5.68 -24.44
N LYS A 301 -13.09 6.78 -24.87
CA LYS A 301 -12.39 8.07 -25.02
C LYS A 301 -11.88 8.59 -23.69
N GLU A 302 -12.71 8.58 -22.64
CA GLU A 302 -12.28 9.06 -21.31
C GLU A 302 -11.16 8.19 -20.72
N LEU A 303 -11.23 6.87 -20.90
CA LEU A 303 -10.17 5.96 -20.46
C LEU A 303 -8.85 6.24 -21.18
N ARG A 304 -8.93 6.49 -22.49
CA ARG A 304 -7.78 6.86 -23.31
C ARG A 304 -7.20 8.23 -22.92
N ASP A 305 -8.05 9.22 -22.67
CA ASP A 305 -7.63 10.56 -22.24
C ASP A 305 -6.91 10.49 -20.87
N ASP A 306 -7.35 9.63 -19.95
CA ASP A 306 -6.66 9.39 -18.69
C ASP A 306 -5.28 8.75 -18.90
N ALA A 307 -5.18 7.73 -19.76
CA ALA A 307 -3.91 7.09 -20.08
C ALA A 307 -2.94 8.07 -20.77
N LEU A 308 -3.46 8.91 -21.66
CA LEU A 308 -2.70 9.98 -22.32
C LEU A 308 -2.15 10.99 -21.30
N ASN A 309 -2.98 11.48 -20.40
CA ASN A 309 -2.56 12.43 -19.36
C ASN A 309 -1.51 11.82 -18.42
N MET A 310 -1.65 10.55 -18.10
CA MET A 310 -0.66 9.81 -17.31
C MET A 310 0.66 9.71 -18.05
N ALA A 311 0.64 9.29 -19.32
CA ALA A 311 1.84 9.18 -20.16
C ALA A 311 2.57 10.52 -20.28
N LEU A 312 1.85 11.61 -20.59
CA LEU A 312 2.42 12.97 -20.69
C LEU A 312 3.05 13.43 -19.37
N SER A 313 2.43 13.09 -18.24
CA SER A 313 2.98 13.41 -16.91
C SER A 313 4.29 12.65 -16.64
N LEU A 314 4.35 11.37 -17.02
CA LEU A 314 5.56 10.56 -16.86
C LEU A 314 6.67 10.99 -17.81
N ILE A 315 6.36 11.32 -19.06
CA ILE A 315 7.32 11.92 -20.01
C ILE A 315 7.92 13.22 -19.43
N LYS A 316 7.09 14.06 -18.82
CA LYS A 316 7.57 15.31 -18.19
C LYS A 316 8.54 15.03 -17.04
N ILE A 317 8.31 13.97 -16.25
CA ILE A 317 9.16 13.61 -15.11
C ILE A 317 10.45 12.94 -15.57
N PHE A 318 10.37 11.91 -16.40
CA PHE A 318 11.51 11.06 -16.77
C PHE A 318 12.19 11.44 -18.10
N GLY A 319 11.52 12.19 -18.97
CA GLY A 319 11.93 12.41 -20.36
C GLY A 319 11.61 11.23 -21.28
N HIS A 320 11.56 11.48 -22.60
CA HIS A 320 11.25 10.44 -23.59
C HIS A 320 12.29 9.31 -23.64
N ASP A 321 13.56 9.60 -23.37
CA ASP A 321 14.62 8.59 -23.47
C ASP A 321 14.68 7.63 -22.29
N ASN A 322 14.02 7.98 -21.18
CA ASN A 322 14.01 7.18 -19.96
C ASN A 322 12.64 6.63 -19.57
N PHE A 323 11.58 6.92 -20.35
CA PHE A 323 10.25 6.37 -20.12
C PHE A 323 9.88 5.39 -21.23
N PHE A 324 9.51 4.15 -20.85
CA PHE A 324 9.14 3.07 -21.74
C PHE A 324 7.73 2.57 -21.44
N ALA A 325 6.94 2.32 -22.47
CA ALA A 325 5.67 1.63 -22.33
C ALA A 325 5.92 0.12 -22.31
N GLU A 326 5.62 -0.51 -21.19
CA GLU A 326 5.83 -1.92 -20.96
C GLU A 326 4.68 -2.73 -21.55
N VAL A 327 5.00 -3.80 -22.26
CA VAL A 327 4.06 -4.74 -22.84
C VAL A 327 4.37 -6.16 -22.41
N GLN A 328 3.33 -6.91 -22.02
CA GLN A 328 3.38 -8.27 -21.50
C GLN A 328 2.24 -9.09 -22.08
N TYR A 329 2.34 -10.42 -22.10
CA TYR A 329 1.19 -11.26 -22.34
C TYR A 329 1.31 -12.62 -21.65
N HIS A 330 0.31 -12.92 -20.82
CA HIS A 330 0.22 -14.14 -20.01
C HIS A 330 -1.02 -14.97 -20.33
N GLY A 331 -1.64 -14.74 -21.49
CA GLY A 331 -2.88 -15.42 -21.87
C GLY A 331 -4.12 -14.88 -21.15
N ILE A 332 -4.05 -13.68 -20.60
CA ILE A 332 -5.18 -13.02 -19.91
C ILE A 332 -5.99 -12.22 -20.92
N ASP A 333 -7.32 -12.42 -20.96
CA ASP A 333 -8.20 -11.74 -21.92
C ASP A 333 -8.12 -10.22 -21.80
N LEU A 334 -7.98 -9.69 -20.58
CA LEU A 334 -7.85 -8.27 -20.34
C LEU A 334 -6.54 -7.69 -20.91
N GLU A 335 -5.43 -8.43 -20.85
CA GLU A 335 -4.15 -8.05 -21.46
C GLU A 335 -4.28 -7.95 -22.97
N LYS A 336 -4.96 -8.91 -23.59
CA LYS A 336 -5.24 -8.94 -25.03
C LYS A 336 -6.04 -7.70 -25.49
N GLU A 337 -6.88 -7.15 -24.62
CA GLU A 337 -7.63 -5.92 -24.90
C GLU A 337 -6.79 -4.65 -24.70
N ILE A 338 -5.94 -4.61 -23.66
CA ILE A 338 -5.29 -3.39 -23.16
C ILE A 338 -3.95 -3.13 -23.84
N TYR A 339 -3.08 -4.13 -23.98
CA TYR A 339 -1.73 -3.89 -24.50
C TYR A 339 -1.66 -3.38 -25.93
N PRO A 340 -2.56 -3.77 -26.86
CA PRO A 340 -2.63 -3.08 -28.15
C PRO A 340 -2.95 -1.59 -28.03
N LYS A 341 -3.86 -1.20 -27.13
CA LYS A 341 -4.20 0.22 -26.90
C LYS A 341 -3.02 1.00 -26.30
N ILE A 342 -2.25 0.38 -25.40
CA ILE A 342 -1.02 0.97 -24.84
C ILE A 342 0.03 1.14 -25.93
N ALA A 343 0.24 0.14 -26.77
CA ALA A 343 1.22 0.18 -27.85
C ALA A 343 0.86 1.24 -28.91
N GLU A 344 -0.41 1.40 -29.25
CA GLU A 344 -0.91 2.48 -30.12
C GLU A 344 -0.66 3.87 -29.49
N LEU A 345 -0.98 4.04 -28.21
CA LEU A 345 -0.74 5.27 -27.48
C LEU A 345 0.76 5.61 -27.40
N ALA A 346 1.59 4.61 -27.15
CA ALA A 346 3.05 4.76 -27.11
C ALA A 346 3.60 5.22 -28.47
N ARG A 347 3.14 4.63 -29.57
CA ARG A 347 3.53 5.02 -30.94
C ARG A 347 3.11 6.46 -31.23
N GLU A 348 1.91 6.88 -30.86
CA GLU A 348 1.41 8.25 -31.04
C GLU A 348 2.26 9.29 -30.29
N LEU A 349 2.68 8.94 -29.07
CA LEU A 349 3.48 9.80 -28.22
C LEU A 349 5.00 9.64 -28.42
N ASN A 350 5.43 8.80 -29.36
CA ASN A 350 6.82 8.44 -29.58
C ASN A 350 7.52 7.89 -28.31
N ILE A 351 6.79 7.12 -27.50
CA ILE A 351 7.32 6.37 -26.36
C ILE A 351 7.78 5.01 -26.89
N LYS A 352 8.98 4.58 -26.50
CA LYS A 352 9.52 3.27 -26.87
C LYS A 352 8.80 2.16 -26.11
N LEU A 353 8.50 1.06 -26.80
CA LEU A 353 7.96 -0.17 -26.18
C LEU A 353 9.09 -0.99 -25.54
N VAL A 354 8.80 -1.68 -24.44
CA VAL A 354 9.69 -2.71 -23.87
C VAL A 354 8.89 -3.95 -23.46
N ALA A 355 9.43 -5.12 -23.77
CA ALA A 355 8.85 -6.40 -23.41
C ALA A 355 9.40 -6.90 -22.07
N THR A 356 8.53 -7.33 -21.17
CA THR A 356 8.87 -8.00 -19.91
C THR A 356 7.94 -9.17 -19.66
N ASN A 357 8.14 -9.91 -18.57
CA ASN A 357 7.27 -11.04 -18.23
C ASN A 357 6.76 -11.03 -16.79
N ASP A 358 7.03 -9.98 -16.01
CA ASP A 358 6.55 -9.89 -14.61
C ASP A 358 6.81 -11.21 -13.86
N VAL A 359 8.07 -11.65 -13.86
CA VAL A 359 8.47 -13.00 -13.43
C VAL A 359 8.30 -13.16 -11.92
N HIS A 360 7.57 -14.20 -11.50
CA HIS A 360 7.33 -14.55 -10.11
C HIS A 360 7.80 -15.96 -9.73
N MET A 361 8.26 -16.73 -10.71
CA MET A 361 8.70 -18.11 -10.57
C MET A 361 9.91 -18.37 -11.46
N ALA A 362 10.81 -19.24 -11.02
CA ALA A 362 11.92 -19.66 -11.88
C ALA A 362 11.46 -20.55 -13.03
N GLU A 363 10.52 -21.45 -12.76
CA GLU A 363 10.00 -22.41 -13.73
C GLU A 363 8.47 -22.51 -13.67
N ARG A 364 7.85 -22.94 -14.79
CA ARG A 364 6.39 -23.17 -14.84
C ARG A 364 5.91 -24.20 -13.81
N GLY A 365 6.77 -25.14 -13.42
CA GLY A 365 6.49 -26.15 -12.38
C GLY A 365 6.30 -25.58 -10.98
N ASP A 366 6.76 -24.35 -10.71
CA ASP A 366 6.64 -23.68 -9.40
C ASP A 366 5.25 -23.05 -9.15
N LEU A 367 4.30 -23.22 -10.06
CA LEU A 367 2.94 -22.66 -9.94
C LEU A 367 2.24 -23.10 -8.63
N GLU A 368 2.44 -24.34 -8.19
CA GLU A 368 1.87 -24.85 -6.94
C GLU A 368 2.48 -24.11 -5.73
N LYS A 369 3.81 -23.94 -5.73
CA LYS A 369 4.56 -23.18 -4.70
C LYS A 369 4.03 -21.73 -4.61
N ARG A 370 3.86 -21.05 -5.74
CA ARG A 370 3.29 -19.69 -5.79
C ARG A 370 1.85 -19.64 -5.30
N THR A 371 1.03 -20.59 -5.71
CA THR A 371 -0.38 -20.70 -5.27
C THR A 371 -0.46 -20.89 -3.76
N LEU A 372 0.43 -21.69 -3.17
CA LEU A 372 0.54 -21.88 -1.73
C LEU A 372 0.89 -20.56 -1.03
N LEU A 373 1.91 -19.83 -1.50
CA LEU A 373 2.34 -18.55 -0.93
C LEU A 373 1.21 -17.52 -0.93
N ARG A 374 0.49 -17.36 -2.04
CA ARG A 374 -0.66 -16.43 -2.14
C ARG A 374 -1.80 -16.78 -1.19
N ASN A 375 -1.95 -18.04 -0.82
CA ASN A 375 -2.96 -18.48 0.14
C ASN A 375 -2.49 -18.41 1.59
N PHE A 376 -1.20 -18.25 1.86
CA PHE A 376 -0.63 -18.29 3.20
C PHE A 376 -1.22 -17.19 4.11
N GLY A 377 -1.42 -15.98 3.61
CA GLY A 377 -2.08 -14.89 4.33
C GLY A 377 -3.56 -15.13 4.68
N LYS A 378 -4.19 -16.17 4.12
CA LYS A 378 -5.59 -16.53 4.38
C LYS A 378 -5.76 -17.55 5.49
N VAL A 379 -4.69 -18.20 5.92
CA VAL A 379 -4.70 -19.26 6.96
C VAL A 379 -5.20 -18.75 8.32
N SER A 380 -5.07 -17.44 8.59
CA SER A 380 -5.58 -16.81 9.81
C SER A 380 -7.10 -16.61 9.85
N GLN A 381 -7.81 -16.86 8.74
CA GLN A 381 -9.27 -16.74 8.67
C GLN A 381 -9.93 -17.98 9.29
N LYS A 382 -11.09 -17.79 9.96
CA LYS A 382 -11.86 -18.89 10.60
C LYS A 382 -12.21 -20.03 9.63
N GLU A 383 -12.42 -19.70 8.35
CA GLU A 383 -12.66 -20.65 7.27
C GLU A 383 -11.82 -20.22 6.06
N PRO A 384 -10.56 -20.67 5.94
CA PRO A 384 -9.70 -20.29 4.84
C PRO A 384 -10.24 -20.86 3.53
N LYS A 385 -10.73 -19.98 2.65
CA LYS A 385 -11.08 -20.35 1.27
C LYS A 385 -9.81 -20.28 0.42
N TRP A 386 -9.24 -21.42 0.09
CA TRP A 386 -8.10 -21.52 -0.82
C TRP A 386 -8.51 -21.05 -2.21
N SER A 387 -7.74 -20.13 -2.78
CA SER A 387 -7.91 -19.72 -4.16
C SER A 387 -7.13 -20.65 -5.06
N ALA A 388 -7.75 -21.14 -6.11
CA ALA A 388 -7.06 -21.77 -7.22
C ALA A 388 -6.17 -20.74 -7.95
N PRO A 389 -5.20 -21.20 -8.78
CA PRO A 389 -4.50 -20.32 -9.71
C PRO A 389 -5.51 -19.54 -10.56
N ILE A 390 -5.20 -18.26 -10.80
CA ILE A 390 -6.01 -17.42 -11.71
C ILE A 390 -5.44 -17.49 -13.11
N GLN A 391 -6.22 -17.03 -14.12
CA GLN A 391 -5.78 -16.95 -15.50
C GLN A 391 -4.45 -16.16 -15.57
N GLY A 392 -3.47 -16.70 -16.28
CA GLY A 392 -2.14 -16.11 -16.45
C GLY A 392 -1.10 -16.50 -15.40
N ASP A 393 -1.49 -16.99 -14.21
CA ASP A 393 -0.53 -17.34 -13.14
C ASP A 393 0.55 -18.34 -13.62
N SER A 394 0.21 -19.28 -14.50
CA SER A 394 1.13 -20.29 -15.06
C SER A 394 2.20 -19.71 -15.99
N GLU A 395 2.00 -18.48 -16.46
CA GLU A 395 2.88 -17.82 -17.43
C GLU A 395 3.87 -16.83 -16.77
N LEU A 396 3.85 -16.69 -15.45
CA LEU A 396 4.73 -15.78 -14.71
C LEU A 396 6.08 -16.41 -14.34
N TYR A 397 6.53 -17.41 -15.11
CA TYR A 397 7.87 -18.00 -14.96
C TYR A 397 8.91 -17.28 -15.84
N TYR A 398 10.19 -17.49 -15.55
CA TYR A 398 11.26 -16.92 -16.35
C TYR A 398 11.30 -17.55 -17.75
N LYS A 399 10.90 -16.78 -18.75
CA LYS A 399 10.85 -17.17 -20.16
C LYS A 399 12.11 -16.81 -20.92
N THR A 400 12.44 -17.58 -21.93
CA THR A 400 13.40 -17.16 -22.95
C THR A 400 12.87 -15.97 -23.74
N GLY A 401 13.76 -15.22 -24.40
CA GLY A 401 13.35 -14.11 -25.27
C GLY A 401 12.42 -14.53 -26.39
N ASP A 402 12.69 -15.70 -26.98
CA ASP A 402 11.87 -16.24 -28.08
C ASP A 402 10.46 -16.66 -27.59
N GLU A 403 10.32 -17.22 -26.35
CA GLU A 403 9.01 -17.49 -25.74
C GLU A 403 8.23 -16.20 -25.48
N LYS A 404 8.89 -15.15 -24.95
CA LYS A 404 8.24 -13.84 -24.74
C LYS A 404 7.75 -13.25 -26.06
N ALA A 405 8.59 -13.26 -27.08
CA ALA A 405 8.23 -12.76 -28.41
C ALA A 405 7.07 -13.54 -29.04
N ALA A 406 7.07 -14.88 -28.91
CA ALA A 406 5.98 -15.73 -29.41
C ALA A 406 4.64 -15.37 -28.72
N MET A 407 4.65 -15.22 -27.39
CA MET A 407 3.45 -14.80 -26.65
C MET A 407 2.95 -13.42 -27.08
N LEU A 408 3.84 -12.42 -27.15
CA LEU A 408 3.48 -11.06 -27.58
C LEU A 408 2.94 -11.01 -29.01
N SER A 409 3.41 -11.88 -29.91
CA SER A 409 2.96 -11.97 -31.30
C SER A 409 1.49 -12.40 -31.44
N GLU A 410 0.88 -12.93 -30.36
CA GLU A 410 -0.56 -13.23 -30.36
C GLU A 410 -1.42 -11.95 -30.23
N ILE A 411 -0.85 -10.85 -29.74
CA ILE A 411 -1.60 -9.63 -29.42
C ILE A 411 -1.06 -8.36 -30.07
N LEU A 412 0.18 -8.34 -30.54
CA LEU A 412 0.84 -7.19 -31.14
C LEU A 412 1.37 -7.51 -32.54
N PRO A 413 1.42 -6.52 -33.45
CA PRO A 413 2.10 -6.63 -34.74
C PRO A 413 3.60 -6.91 -34.60
N GLU A 414 4.18 -7.60 -35.57
CA GLU A 414 5.59 -8.03 -35.57
C GLU A 414 6.58 -6.86 -35.36
N ASP A 415 6.34 -5.72 -36.00
CA ASP A 415 7.18 -4.52 -35.86
C ASP A 415 7.21 -4.00 -34.41
N MET A 416 6.07 -4.03 -33.70
CA MET A 416 5.97 -3.64 -32.31
C MET A 416 6.61 -4.68 -31.37
N VAL A 417 6.45 -5.97 -31.67
CA VAL A 417 7.12 -7.04 -30.91
C VAL A 417 8.64 -6.90 -31.04
N ASN A 418 9.15 -6.72 -32.27
CA ASN A 418 10.57 -6.53 -32.52
C ASN A 418 11.12 -5.29 -31.80
N GLU A 419 10.40 -4.17 -31.84
CA GLU A 419 10.76 -2.96 -31.08
C GLU A 419 10.84 -3.25 -29.57
N ALA A 420 9.79 -3.84 -29.00
CA ALA A 420 9.71 -4.11 -27.58
C ALA A 420 10.82 -5.07 -27.10
N MET A 421 11.12 -6.10 -27.87
CA MET A 421 12.18 -7.06 -27.56
C MET A 421 13.59 -6.45 -27.66
N ASN A 422 13.84 -5.65 -28.70
CA ASN A 422 15.16 -5.00 -28.91
C ASN A 422 15.44 -3.94 -27.82
N ASN A 423 14.42 -3.26 -27.32
CA ASN A 423 14.59 -2.26 -26.28
C ASN A 423 14.96 -2.86 -24.90
N ILE A 424 14.84 -4.18 -24.70
CA ILE A 424 15.36 -4.84 -23.51
C ILE A 424 16.89 -4.65 -23.42
N GLU A 425 17.60 -4.88 -24.52
CA GLU A 425 19.06 -4.68 -24.58
C GLU A 425 19.44 -3.20 -24.44
N VAL A 426 18.68 -2.30 -25.08
CA VAL A 426 18.89 -0.83 -24.99
C VAL A 426 18.80 -0.37 -23.53
N ILE A 427 17.85 -0.88 -22.75
CA ILE A 427 17.72 -0.57 -21.31
C ILE A 427 18.87 -1.20 -20.53
N ALA A 428 19.14 -2.48 -20.77
CA ALA A 428 20.21 -3.18 -20.07
C ALA A 428 21.58 -2.50 -20.29
N ASP A 429 21.85 -2.00 -21.49
CA ASP A 429 23.10 -1.30 -21.81
C ASP A 429 23.23 0.06 -21.09
N GLN A 430 22.11 0.72 -20.81
CA GLN A 430 22.09 1.97 -20.04
C GLN A 430 22.29 1.76 -18.53
N CYS A 431 21.98 0.58 -17.99
CA CYS A 431 22.09 0.28 -16.57
C CYS A 431 23.50 -0.23 -16.23
N ASN A 432 24.36 0.66 -15.76
CA ASN A 432 25.78 0.38 -15.49
C ASN A 432 26.16 0.77 -14.04
N LEU A 433 25.35 0.31 -13.09
CA LEU A 433 25.60 0.53 -11.67
C LEU A 433 26.85 -0.20 -11.20
N GLU A 434 27.76 0.54 -10.59
CA GLU A 434 28.86 -0.02 -9.80
C GLU A 434 28.67 0.35 -8.33
N LEU A 435 28.69 -0.63 -7.46
CA LEU A 435 28.71 -0.46 -6.02
C LEU A 435 30.16 -0.67 -5.53
N SER A 436 30.71 0.30 -4.84
CA SER A 436 32.03 0.17 -4.25
C SER A 436 31.90 -0.35 -2.81
N ASP A 437 32.84 -1.20 -2.39
CA ASP A 437 32.99 -1.60 -0.99
C ASP A 437 33.57 -0.46 -0.12
N ALA A 438 33.70 0.74 -0.69
CA ALA A 438 34.24 1.89 0.03
C ALA A 438 33.35 2.19 1.24
N LYS A 439 33.92 1.99 2.40
CA LYS A 439 33.29 2.36 3.67
C LYS A 439 33.39 3.88 3.81
N HIS A 440 32.26 4.56 3.75
CA HIS A 440 32.16 6.00 3.99
C HIS A 440 31.88 6.22 5.48
N TYR A 441 32.94 6.52 6.21
CA TYR A 441 32.80 7.00 7.60
C TYR A 441 32.71 8.52 7.61
N PRO A 442 32.03 9.11 8.59
CA PRO A 442 32.12 10.54 8.83
C PRO A 442 33.58 10.95 8.96
N HIS A 443 33.93 12.06 8.34
CA HIS A 443 35.26 12.62 8.44
C HIS A 443 35.23 13.83 9.36
N PHE A 444 36.14 13.84 10.35
CA PHE A 444 36.31 14.94 11.28
C PHE A 444 37.56 15.75 10.90
N ASP A 445 37.38 17.04 10.70
CA ASP A 445 38.53 17.93 10.53
C ASP A 445 39.46 17.81 11.76
N ASN A 446 40.73 17.47 11.53
CA ASN A 446 41.70 17.24 12.59
C ASN A 446 41.34 16.12 13.60
N ALA A 447 40.82 14.97 13.08
CA ALA A 447 40.37 13.84 13.90
C ALA A 447 41.47 13.36 14.91
N LYS A 448 42.74 13.39 14.52
CA LYS A 448 43.86 13.01 15.38
C LYS A 448 43.99 13.92 16.60
N GLU A 449 43.96 15.22 16.40
CA GLU A 449 44.03 16.24 17.45
C GLU A 449 42.76 16.23 18.30
N LEU A 450 41.61 15.96 17.68
CA LEU A 450 40.32 15.84 18.37
C LEU A 450 40.34 14.64 19.34
N LEU A 451 40.75 13.48 18.84
CA LEU A 451 40.83 12.27 19.64
C LEU A 451 41.78 12.45 20.84
N ARG A 452 42.95 13.08 20.60
CA ARG A 452 43.92 13.41 21.67
C ARG A 452 43.26 14.32 22.73
N ARG A 453 42.59 15.38 22.34
CA ARG A 453 41.88 16.29 23.28
C ARG A 453 40.84 15.54 24.10
N MET A 454 40.04 14.65 23.46
CA MET A 454 39.08 13.81 24.17
C MET A 454 39.78 12.95 25.25
N CYS A 455 40.94 12.38 24.94
CA CYS A 455 41.74 11.62 25.92
C CYS A 455 42.23 12.54 27.06
N GLU A 456 42.74 13.74 26.76
CA GLU A 456 43.22 14.71 27.76
C GLU A 456 42.11 15.16 28.72
N ASP A 457 40.88 15.31 28.21
CA ASP A 457 39.73 15.62 29.04
C ASP A 457 39.32 14.42 29.89
N GLY A 458 39.39 13.20 29.35
CA GLY A 458 39.12 11.99 30.10
C GLY A 458 40.16 11.74 31.22
N ILE A 459 41.43 12.10 31.01
CA ILE A 459 42.47 12.02 32.06
C ILE A 459 42.07 12.83 33.30
N LYS A 460 41.57 14.06 33.11
CA LYS A 460 41.14 14.93 34.20
C LYS A 460 40.01 14.30 35.04
N GLU A 461 39.18 13.51 34.40
CA GLU A 461 38.02 12.87 35.03
C GLU A 461 38.38 11.53 35.70
N PHE A 462 39.06 10.66 34.96
CA PHE A 462 39.31 9.29 35.44
C PHE A 462 40.61 9.13 36.26
N TYR A 463 41.59 10.02 36.02
CA TYR A 463 42.93 9.91 36.66
C TYR A 463 43.43 11.31 37.15
N PRO A 464 42.72 11.97 38.08
CA PRO A 464 43.08 13.33 38.54
C PRO A 464 44.39 13.33 39.34
N GLY A 465 45.21 14.37 39.11
CA GLY A 465 46.46 14.61 39.82
C GLY A 465 47.49 13.50 39.66
N ASP A 466 48.01 13.00 40.78
CA ASP A 466 49.07 11.96 40.79
C ASP A 466 48.59 10.57 40.34
N ALA A 467 47.30 10.39 40.11
CA ALA A 467 46.77 9.15 39.56
C ALA A 467 47.17 8.92 38.08
N TRP A 468 47.54 9.98 37.36
CA TRP A 468 48.08 9.87 36.00
C TRP A 468 49.56 9.51 36.02
N THR A 469 49.86 8.21 35.93
CA THR A 469 51.20 7.69 35.99
C THR A 469 51.91 7.69 34.64
N LYS A 470 53.24 7.50 34.65
CA LYS A 470 54.01 7.35 33.41
C LYS A 470 53.54 6.14 32.60
N GLU A 471 53.18 5.05 33.25
CA GLU A 471 52.69 3.82 32.58
C GLU A 471 51.39 4.11 31.78
N LEU A 472 50.46 4.85 32.37
CA LEU A 472 49.21 5.29 31.69
C LEU A 472 49.52 6.19 30.49
N ALA A 473 50.47 7.13 30.65
CA ALA A 473 50.88 8.03 29.56
C ALA A 473 51.53 7.26 28.40
N ASP A 474 52.46 6.38 28.69
CA ASP A 474 53.13 5.54 27.68
C ASP A 474 52.14 4.62 26.95
N ARG A 475 51.13 4.08 27.66
CA ARG A 475 50.08 3.26 27.09
C ARG A 475 49.13 4.10 26.20
N MET A 476 48.72 5.27 26.61
CA MET A 476 47.89 6.15 25.78
C MET A 476 48.59 6.55 24.49
N GLU A 477 49.85 6.95 24.54
CA GLU A 477 50.60 7.30 23.35
C GLU A 477 50.75 6.10 22.40
N TYR A 478 51.04 4.91 22.89
CA TYR A 478 51.11 3.70 22.10
C TYR A 478 49.77 3.39 21.37
N GLU A 479 48.65 3.50 22.09
CA GLU A 479 47.33 3.29 21.51
C GLU A 479 46.98 4.34 20.46
N LEU A 480 47.19 5.64 20.74
CA LEU A 480 46.99 6.74 19.79
C LEU A 480 47.81 6.61 18.52
N GLU A 481 49.13 6.25 18.66
CA GLU A 481 49.97 6.00 17.49
C GLU A 481 49.48 4.80 16.66
N THR A 482 48.98 3.77 17.29
CA THR A 482 48.47 2.59 16.61
C THR A 482 47.16 2.90 15.87
N ILE A 483 46.24 3.66 16.52
CA ILE A 483 44.97 4.13 15.92
C ILE A 483 45.26 5.02 14.69
N ASP A 484 46.23 5.92 14.82
CA ASP A 484 46.65 6.83 13.75
C ASP A 484 47.23 6.08 12.55
N LYS A 485 48.19 5.16 12.81
CA LYS A 485 48.81 4.29 11.78
C LYS A 485 47.78 3.45 11.02
N MET A 486 46.69 3.03 11.69
CA MET A 486 45.64 2.24 11.09
C MET A 486 44.55 3.11 10.42
N GLY A 487 44.62 4.44 10.53
CA GLY A 487 43.64 5.37 9.93
C GLY A 487 42.27 5.37 10.61
N PHE A 488 42.23 5.10 11.92
CA PHE A 488 40.95 4.95 12.65
C PHE A 488 40.61 6.14 13.54
N ASN A 489 41.28 7.27 13.41
CA ASN A 489 41.00 8.46 14.23
C ASN A 489 39.55 8.91 14.09
N ASP A 490 39.05 9.04 12.84
CA ASP A 490 37.64 9.42 12.56
C ASP A 490 36.64 8.47 13.23
N TYR A 491 36.89 7.17 13.11
CA TYR A 491 36.05 6.14 13.71
C TYR A 491 35.94 6.25 15.23
N PHE A 492 37.05 6.50 15.93
CA PHE A 492 37.01 6.69 17.39
C PHE A 492 36.27 7.99 17.76
N CYS A 493 36.47 9.06 17.02
CA CYS A 493 35.75 10.31 17.21
C CYS A 493 34.25 10.13 17.00
N GLU A 494 33.85 9.44 15.95
CA GLU A 494 32.43 9.13 15.65
C GLU A 494 31.78 8.35 16.79
N VAL A 495 32.43 7.25 17.23
CA VAL A 495 31.88 6.41 18.30
C VAL A 495 31.76 7.17 19.61
N ALA A 496 32.76 8.00 19.96
CA ALA A 496 32.71 8.84 21.15
C ALA A 496 31.59 9.88 21.06
N ASP A 497 31.42 10.53 19.89
CA ASP A 497 30.43 11.57 19.66
C ASP A 497 29.01 11.02 19.84
N PHE A 498 28.64 9.94 19.16
CA PHE A 498 27.28 9.43 19.27
C PHE A 498 26.97 8.85 20.66
N ILE A 499 27.95 8.26 21.36
CA ILE A 499 27.76 7.80 22.74
C ILE A 499 27.52 9.00 23.69
N GLN A 500 28.34 10.05 23.57
CA GLN A 500 28.20 11.25 24.40
C GLN A 500 26.88 11.98 24.08
N TYR A 501 26.51 12.07 22.81
CA TYR A 501 25.24 12.63 22.38
C TYR A 501 24.03 11.89 23.02
N ALA A 502 24.04 10.56 22.93
CA ALA A 502 22.96 9.74 23.50
C ALA A 502 22.85 9.88 25.02
N LYS A 503 23.97 10.08 25.75
CA LYS A 503 24.00 10.31 27.21
C LYS A 503 23.51 11.72 27.59
N ALA A 504 23.80 12.73 26.77
CA ALA A 504 23.59 14.15 27.09
C ALA A 504 22.16 14.66 26.81
N HIS A 505 21.27 13.89 26.20
CA HIS A 505 19.99 14.37 25.67
C HIS A 505 18.83 14.44 26.69
N GLY A 506 19.07 14.77 27.95
CA GLY A 506 18.06 15.11 28.96
C GLY A 506 16.98 14.02 29.13
N GLU A 507 15.69 14.41 28.97
CA GLU A 507 14.56 13.47 29.11
C GLU A 507 14.54 12.36 28.05
N ASN A 508 15.25 12.54 26.92
CA ASN A 508 15.46 11.56 25.87
C ASN A 508 16.82 10.84 25.97
N SER A 509 17.54 11.00 27.08
CA SER A 509 18.82 10.30 27.30
C SER A 509 18.61 8.78 27.29
N VAL A 510 19.54 8.08 26.63
CA VAL A 510 19.52 6.62 26.57
C VAL A 510 20.56 6.08 27.56
N GLU A 511 20.17 5.17 28.44
CA GLU A 511 21.13 4.42 29.25
C GLU A 511 22.00 3.57 28.34
N ILE A 512 23.29 3.88 28.30
CA ILE A 512 24.30 3.14 27.57
C ILE A 512 25.05 2.29 28.57
N GLY A 513 25.12 0.98 28.30
CA GLY A 513 25.89 0.06 29.13
C GLY A 513 27.40 0.41 29.13
N PRO A 514 28.14 -0.02 30.15
CA PRO A 514 29.54 0.36 30.37
C PRO A 514 30.52 -0.13 29.29
N GLY A 515 30.02 -0.76 28.24
CA GLY A 515 30.80 -1.37 27.17
C GLY A 515 30.94 -2.89 27.31
N ARG A 516 31.10 -3.55 26.18
CA ARG A 516 31.35 -5.00 26.13
C ARG A 516 32.29 -5.34 24.97
N GLY A 517 32.98 -6.49 25.08
CA GLY A 517 33.89 -6.94 24.04
C GLY A 517 35.32 -6.42 24.25
N SER A 518 36.15 -6.51 23.21
CA SER A 518 37.58 -6.20 23.26
C SER A 518 37.91 -4.73 23.43
N GLY A 519 37.00 -3.81 23.12
CA GLY A 519 37.17 -2.35 23.32
C GLY A 519 37.43 -1.96 24.78
N ALA A 520 36.98 -2.78 25.74
CA ALA A 520 37.28 -2.58 27.16
C ALA A 520 38.79 -2.71 27.47
N GLY A 521 39.59 -3.29 26.54
CA GLY A 521 41.05 -3.38 26.65
C GLY A 521 41.81 -2.13 26.18
N SER A 522 41.11 -1.09 25.72
CA SER A 522 41.68 0.16 25.24
C SER A 522 41.58 1.27 26.28
N LEU A 523 42.69 1.87 26.63
CA LEU A 523 42.73 3.06 27.48
C LEU A 523 42.14 4.27 26.76
N VAL A 524 42.37 4.42 25.45
CA VAL A 524 41.76 5.47 24.64
C VAL A 524 40.25 5.36 24.63
N CYS A 525 39.66 4.16 24.48
CA CYS A 525 38.21 3.97 24.60
C CYS A 525 37.67 4.41 25.96
N ARG A 526 38.39 4.15 27.05
CA ARG A 526 38.00 4.60 28.39
C ARG A 526 38.09 6.11 28.50
N LEU A 527 39.22 6.72 28.10
CA LEU A 527 39.40 8.17 28.17
C LEU A 527 38.38 8.94 27.31
N CYS A 528 38.03 8.42 26.15
CA CYS A 528 37.00 9.00 25.31
C CYS A 528 35.57 8.65 25.73
N LYS A 529 35.38 7.97 26.88
CA LYS A 529 34.05 7.54 27.41
C LYS A 529 33.26 6.63 26.47
N ILE A 530 33.96 5.92 25.60
CA ILE A 530 33.38 4.86 24.76
C ILE A 530 33.10 3.62 25.61
N THR A 531 33.99 3.33 26.59
CA THR A 531 33.84 2.27 27.61
C THR A 531 34.03 2.84 28.99
N GLU A 532 33.23 2.42 29.98
CA GLU A 532 33.26 2.95 31.36
C GLU A 532 33.44 1.86 32.41
N GLY A 533 33.30 0.59 32.07
CA GLY A 533 33.15 -0.48 33.04
C GLY A 533 34.46 -0.94 33.71
N LEU A 534 35.53 -1.02 32.97
CA LEU A 534 36.80 -1.60 33.45
C LEU A 534 37.99 -0.68 33.16
N ASP A 535 38.95 -0.64 34.08
CA ASP A 535 40.22 -0.01 33.82
C ASP A 535 41.18 -1.02 33.15
N PRO A 536 41.58 -0.78 31.88
CA PRO A 536 42.39 -1.75 31.15
C PRO A 536 43.77 -1.96 31.75
N ILE A 537 44.28 -1.02 32.52
CA ILE A 537 45.60 -1.15 33.17
C ILE A 537 45.49 -1.93 34.47
N GLU A 538 44.52 -1.59 35.32
CA GLU A 538 44.27 -2.32 36.58
C GLU A 538 44.02 -3.80 36.34
N TYR A 539 43.27 -4.14 35.28
CA TYR A 539 42.95 -5.52 34.92
C TYR A 539 43.93 -6.14 33.92
N ASN A 540 45.02 -5.45 33.61
CA ASN A 540 46.07 -5.91 32.69
C ASN A 540 45.51 -6.42 31.34
N LEU A 541 44.58 -5.64 30.74
CA LEU A 541 43.96 -5.98 29.47
C LEU A 541 44.81 -5.56 28.28
N LEU A 542 44.92 -6.46 27.29
CA LEU A 542 45.76 -6.25 26.11
C LEU A 542 44.98 -5.46 25.04
N PHE A 543 45.56 -4.32 24.61
CA PHE A 543 45.02 -3.51 23.52
C PHE A 543 45.02 -4.23 22.17
N GLU A 544 46.04 -5.10 21.95
CA GLU A 544 46.24 -5.87 20.72
C GLU A 544 45.09 -6.87 20.45
N ARG A 545 44.29 -7.21 21.48
CA ARG A 545 43.07 -8.00 21.29
C ARG A 545 41.93 -7.18 20.66
N PHE A 546 41.99 -5.88 20.80
CA PHE A 546 41.05 -4.93 20.22
C PHE A 546 41.53 -4.43 18.87
N LEU A 547 42.73 -3.84 18.82
CA LEU A 547 43.35 -3.32 17.61
C LEU A 547 44.75 -3.92 17.46
N ASN A 548 44.99 -4.57 16.32
CA ASN A 548 46.31 -5.14 15.98
C ASN A 548 46.65 -4.72 14.54
N PRO A 549 47.79 -4.02 14.31
CA PRO A 549 48.26 -3.64 12.99
C PRO A 549 48.39 -4.78 11.99
N GLU A 550 48.57 -6.01 12.47
CA GLU A 550 48.62 -7.20 11.63
C GLU A 550 47.26 -7.69 11.14
N ARG A 551 46.17 -7.16 11.70
CA ARG A 551 44.81 -7.42 11.25
C ARG A 551 44.29 -6.28 10.35
N VAL A 552 44.21 -6.52 9.06
CA VAL A 552 43.82 -5.54 8.03
C VAL A 552 42.33 -5.18 8.06
N SER A 553 41.51 -5.67 9.00
CA SER A 553 40.08 -5.38 9.06
C SER A 553 39.70 -4.54 10.27
N MET A 554 38.83 -3.56 10.08
CA MET A 554 38.18 -2.84 11.19
C MET A 554 37.56 -3.77 12.22
N PRO A 555 37.53 -3.39 13.51
CA PRO A 555 36.79 -4.11 14.53
C PRO A 555 35.35 -4.32 14.09
N LYS A 556 34.85 -5.54 14.12
CA LYS A 556 33.45 -5.83 13.86
C LYS A 556 32.63 -5.29 15.02
N GLN A 557 31.93 -4.18 14.81
CA GLN A 557 30.82 -3.81 15.70
C GLN A 557 29.59 -4.61 15.28
N ASN A 558 28.90 -5.19 16.27
CA ASN A 558 27.59 -5.82 16.05
C ASN A 558 26.51 -4.72 16.01
N TRP A 559 26.40 -4.02 14.90
CA TRP A 559 25.43 -2.96 14.65
C TRP A 559 23.96 -3.41 14.75
N ALA A 560 23.69 -4.73 14.77
CA ALA A 560 22.35 -5.27 14.83
C ALA A 560 21.51 -4.81 16.06
N TYR A 561 22.17 -4.33 17.11
CA TYR A 561 21.51 -3.79 18.30
C TYR A 561 21.40 -2.26 18.31
N ASP A 562 22.18 -1.57 17.49
CA ASP A 562 22.28 -0.10 17.50
C ASP A 562 21.33 0.59 16.49
N VAL A 563 20.74 -0.14 15.52
CA VAL A 563 19.78 0.41 14.56
C VAL A 563 18.56 1.01 15.27
N ASN A 564 18.13 0.45 16.40
CA ASN A 564 17.06 1.01 17.21
C ASN A 564 17.49 2.29 17.97
N LEU A 565 18.76 2.42 18.31
CA LEU A 565 19.34 3.61 18.93
C LEU A 565 19.44 4.74 17.91
N TYR A 566 20.00 4.45 16.74
CA TYR A 566 20.17 5.42 15.65
C TYR A 566 18.84 5.97 15.13
N SER A 567 17.83 5.13 14.98
CA SER A 567 16.49 5.57 14.58
C SER A 567 15.79 6.43 15.63
N ARG A 568 16.07 6.24 16.93
CA ARG A 568 15.53 7.07 18.02
C ARG A 568 16.29 8.40 18.16
N VAL A 569 17.60 8.37 17.96
CA VAL A 569 18.46 9.58 18.02
C VAL A 569 18.25 10.48 16.81
N CYS A 570 18.04 9.92 15.61
CA CYS A 570 17.72 10.73 14.41
C CYS A 570 16.25 11.19 14.35
N ALA A 571 15.36 10.66 15.17
CA ALA A 571 13.94 11.07 15.23
C ALA A 571 13.65 12.13 16.32
N ALA A 572 14.63 12.46 17.15
CA ALA A 572 14.59 13.55 18.14
C ALA A 572 15.27 14.80 17.61
#